data_679b491a269078d20e5f08c708d61b0e
#
_entry.id   679b491a269078d20e5f08c708d61b0e
#
_cell.length_a   1.000
_cell.length_b   1.000
_cell.length_c   1.000
_cell.angle_alpha   90.00
_cell.angle_beta   90.00
_cell.angle_gamma   90.00
#
_symmetry.space_group_name_H-M   'P 1'
#
loop_
_entity.id
_entity.type
_entity.pdbx_description
1 polymer ?
#
loop_
_entity_poly.entity_id
_entity_poly.type
_entity_poly.pdbx_seq_one_letter_code
_entity_poly.pdbx_strand_id
1 'polypeptide(L)'
;MAPTLKGQEINATFSVGGMQTRVNTLGDVNNWEDKDKLKVSIFTDHDHGSTTVLSFNGETWSRAGSFRWLTDDEQHTILAVYPSDTDFLQENLQYGLQTDQSSEGNLKNADLITGYWHDIPRSYYVNIPMKHRMSLVTIFYEIGEYDHPNKDISNLWICSPCNGASFRISNDDWIMDTSNYKEPTLVYACQTGDDGGKSFSAIIVPGSLDTSADFLKFTLDGHDYTVKLKQKTDFLEGHRYIYSLKKIGRDKVELAVRNQGVLPGWENEEEL
;
A
#
# COMPACT_ATOMS: atom_id res chain seq x y z
N MET A 1 -24.29 -0.02 37.42
CA MET A 1 -24.46 -0.60 36.08
C MET A 1 -23.37 -0.04 35.20
N ALA A 2 -22.68 -0.86 34.46
CA ALA A 2 -21.81 -0.33 33.39
C ALA A 2 -22.68 0.42 32.37
N PRO A 3 -22.22 1.55 31.82
CA PRO A 3 -22.98 2.26 30.78
C PRO A 3 -23.17 1.35 29.57
N THR A 4 -24.35 1.35 28.98
CA THR A 4 -24.61 0.63 27.73
C THR A 4 -23.82 1.25 26.60
N LEU A 5 -23.16 0.45 25.80
CA LEU A 5 -22.44 0.84 24.57
C LEU A 5 -23.34 0.76 23.35
N LYS A 6 -24.38 -0.08 23.39
CA LYS A 6 -25.35 -0.23 22.29
C LYS A 6 -25.88 1.12 21.80
N GLY A 7 -25.75 1.36 20.50
CA GLY A 7 -26.19 2.61 19.86
C GLY A 7 -25.25 3.81 20.05
N GLN A 8 -24.18 3.67 20.84
CA GLN A 8 -23.18 4.73 21.01
C GLN A 8 -22.22 4.79 19.83
N GLU A 9 -21.81 6.00 19.45
CA GLU A 9 -20.81 6.20 18.42
C GLU A 9 -19.45 5.67 18.84
N ILE A 10 -18.75 5.04 17.90
CA ILE A 10 -17.42 4.49 18.07
C ILE A 10 -16.38 5.57 17.77
N ASN A 11 -15.49 5.83 18.72
CA ASN A 11 -14.29 6.65 18.49
C ASN A 11 -13.16 5.71 18.07
N ALA A 12 -12.97 5.58 16.76
CA ALA A 12 -11.95 4.70 16.22
C ALA A 12 -10.64 5.45 15.97
N THR A 13 -9.54 4.75 16.22
CA THR A 13 -8.21 5.08 15.70
C THR A 13 -7.73 3.94 14.80
N PHE A 14 -6.94 4.28 13.80
CA PHE A 14 -6.42 3.32 12.84
C PHE A 14 -4.91 3.43 12.84
N SER A 15 -4.21 2.36 13.25
CA SER A 15 -2.76 2.34 13.35
C SER A 15 -2.15 1.45 12.29
N VAL A 16 -1.17 1.95 11.55
CA VAL A 16 -0.40 1.15 10.59
C VAL A 16 0.95 0.82 11.20
N GLY A 17 1.33 -0.48 11.21
CA GLY A 17 2.61 -0.92 11.75
C GLY A 17 2.76 -0.79 13.27
N GLY A 18 1.66 -0.83 14.05
CA GLY A 18 1.69 -0.90 15.51
C GLY A 18 1.94 0.41 16.26
N MET A 19 2.17 1.54 15.58
CA MET A 19 2.15 2.88 16.14
C MET A 19 0.92 3.64 15.65
N GLN A 20 0.42 4.59 16.45
CA GLN A 20 -0.62 5.53 15.99
C GLN A 20 0.02 6.51 15.01
N THR A 21 0.01 6.19 13.73
CA THR A 21 0.75 6.99 12.76
C THR A 21 0.09 6.99 11.39
N ARG A 22 0.34 8.03 10.64
CA ARG A 22 -0.27 8.43 9.36
C ARG A 22 0.24 7.57 8.19
N VAL A 23 -0.57 7.45 7.14
CA VAL A 23 -0.15 6.84 5.88
C VAL A 23 0.50 7.89 5.00
N ASN A 24 1.82 7.91 5.01
CA ASN A 24 2.60 8.49 3.93
C ASN A 24 3.31 7.34 3.22
N THR A 25 2.82 6.94 2.06
CA THR A 25 3.36 5.84 1.25
C THR A 25 4.86 6.00 0.97
N LEU A 26 5.38 7.21 1.04
CA LEU A 26 6.78 7.55 0.71
C LEU A 26 7.56 8.15 1.88
N GLY A 27 6.90 8.52 2.97
CA GLY A 27 7.53 9.23 4.09
C GLY A 27 8.13 8.30 5.15
N ASP A 28 9.03 8.86 5.96
CA ASP A 28 9.66 8.16 7.09
C ASP A 28 8.69 7.97 8.29
N VAL A 29 7.44 8.38 8.17
CA VAL A 29 6.44 8.35 9.24
C VAL A 29 5.11 7.89 8.66
N ASN A 30 4.58 6.78 9.15
CA ASN A 30 3.23 6.30 8.82
C ASN A 30 2.18 7.22 9.45
N ASN A 31 1.72 8.19 8.71
CA ASN A 31 0.77 9.16 9.23
C ASN A 31 -0.41 9.30 8.24
N TRP A 32 -1.64 9.26 8.76
CA TRP A 32 -2.82 9.72 8.02
C TRP A 32 -2.68 11.21 7.73
N GLU A 33 -3.01 11.61 6.53
CA GLU A 33 -3.00 13.00 6.11
C GLU A 33 -4.40 13.62 6.20
N ASP A 34 -4.48 14.93 6.35
CA ASP A 34 -5.75 15.64 6.28
C ASP A 34 -6.50 15.27 4.99
N LYS A 35 -7.79 14.92 5.15
CA LYS A 35 -8.71 14.45 4.10
C LYS A 35 -8.54 12.99 3.66
N ASP A 36 -7.64 12.22 4.25
CA ASP A 36 -7.66 10.78 4.05
C ASP A 36 -9.02 10.19 4.45
N LYS A 37 -9.45 9.18 3.71
CA LYS A 37 -10.75 8.55 3.91
C LYS A 37 -10.62 7.04 3.98
N LEU A 38 -11.28 6.48 4.99
CA LEU A 38 -11.43 5.04 5.15
C LEU A 38 -12.89 4.64 4.94
N LYS A 39 -13.10 3.53 4.26
CA LYS A 39 -14.38 2.83 4.29
C LYS A 39 -14.33 1.83 5.45
N VAL A 40 -15.29 1.92 6.36
CA VAL A 40 -15.40 1.03 7.51
C VAL A 40 -16.75 0.32 7.50
N SER A 41 -16.75 -0.95 7.84
CA SER A 41 -17.95 -1.77 8.00
C SER A 41 -17.96 -2.36 9.40
N ILE A 42 -19.12 -2.39 10.05
CA ILE A 42 -19.32 -3.03 11.35
C ILE A 42 -20.53 -3.95 11.27
N PHE A 43 -20.41 -5.15 11.82
CA PHE A 43 -21.49 -6.15 11.87
C PHE A 43 -21.25 -7.15 13.01
N THR A 44 -22.28 -7.92 13.33
CA THR A 44 -22.24 -9.11 14.22
C THR A 44 -22.76 -10.32 13.45
N ASP A 45 -22.76 -11.49 14.08
CA ASP A 45 -23.35 -12.70 13.48
C ASP A 45 -24.85 -12.56 13.23
N HIS A 46 -25.53 -11.68 13.95
CA HIS A 46 -26.98 -11.50 13.92
C HIS A 46 -27.44 -10.18 13.31
N ASP A 47 -26.54 -9.22 13.12
CA ASP A 47 -26.84 -7.89 12.55
C ASP A 47 -25.82 -7.53 11.47
N HIS A 48 -26.30 -7.33 10.25
CA HIS A 48 -25.47 -6.92 9.11
C HIS A 48 -24.85 -5.51 9.25
N GLY A 49 -25.27 -4.77 10.29
CA GLY A 49 -24.68 -3.51 10.69
C GLY A 49 -24.71 -2.43 9.60
N SER A 50 -23.61 -1.71 9.46
CA SER A 50 -23.50 -0.60 8.51
C SER A 50 -22.11 -0.49 7.91
N THR A 51 -22.05 0.12 6.72
CA THR A 51 -20.82 0.56 6.07
C THR A 51 -20.86 2.07 5.92
N THR A 52 -19.76 2.74 6.28
CA THR A 52 -19.65 4.19 6.20
C THR A 52 -18.24 4.63 5.81
N VAL A 53 -18.08 5.90 5.43
CA VAL A 53 -16.78 6.50 5.15
C VAL A 53 -16.43 7.46 6.27
N LEU A 54 -15.26 7.27 6.89
CA LEU A 54 -14.67 8.16 7.86
C LEU A 54 -13.61 9.03 7.16
N SER A 55 -13.54 10.31 7.53
CA SER A 55 -12.54 11.25 7.04
C SER A 55 -11.64 11.72 8.16
N PHE A 56 -10.35 11.80 7.90
CA PHE A 56 -9.36 12.32 8.84
C PHE A 56 -9.22 13.84 8.68
N ASN A 57 -9.16 14.58 9.77
CA ASN A 57 -9.03 16.04 9.77
C ASN A 57 -7.62 16.53 10.21
N GLY A 58 -6.63 15.65 10.19
CA GLY A 58 -5.29 15.92 10.67
C GLY A 58 -5.06 15.55 12.14
N GLU A 59 -6.12 15.34 12.94
CA GLU A 59 -6.04 14.97 14.36
C GLU A 59 -6.91 13.75 14.69
N THR A 60 -8.14 13.74 14.21
CA THR A 60 -9.14 12.72 14.54
C THR A 60 -9.93 12.31 13.31
N TRP A 61 -10.50 11.11 13.38
CA TRP A 61 -11.45 10.62 12.40
C TRP A 61 -12.84 11.20 12.66
N SER A 62 -13.56 11.54 11.59
CA SER A 62 -14.93 12.02 11.67
C SER A 62 -15.81 10.98 12.37
N ARG A 63 -16.76 11.48 13.15
CA ARG A 63 -17.83 10.64 13.67
C ARG A 63 -18.90 10.52 12.59
N ALA A 64 -19.24 9.29 12.23
CA ALA A 64 -20.35 9.02 11.32
C ALA A 64 -21.49 8.39 12.12
N GLY A 65 -22.68 8.98 12.04
CA GLY A 65 -23.81 8.53 12.83
C GLY A 65 -24.24 7.07 12.63
N SER A 66 -23.74 6.43 11.57
CA SER A 66 -23.92 5.00 11.28
C SER A 66 -22.82 4.09 11.86
N PHE A 67 -21.72 4.64 12.40
CA PHE A 67 -20.64 3.86 13.00
C PHE A 67 -20.82 3.77 14.51
N ARG A 68 -21.64 2.79 14.92
CA ARG A 68 -22.11 2.61 16.31
C ARG A 68 -22.03 1.16 16.72
N TRP A 69 -21.83 0.91 18.03
CA TRP A 69 -21.96 -0.41 18.59
C TRP A 69 -23.40 -0.95 18.42
N LEU A 70 -23.53 -2.16 17.90
CA LEU A 70 -24.83 -2.79 17.60
C LEU A 70 -25.45 -3.43 18.84
N THR A 71 -24.61 -4.04 19.69
CA THR A 71 -24.99 -4.70 20.95
C THR A 71 -23.96 -4.40 22.04
N ASP A 72 -24.23 -4.81 23.28
CA ASP A 72 -23.30 -4.69 24.41
C ASP A 72 -22.47 -5.96 24.66
N ASP A 73 -22.92 -7.11 24.18
CA ASP A 73 -22.51 -8.45 24.62
C ASP A 73 -22.15 -9.42 23.48
N GLU A 74 -22.41 -9.05 22.22
CA GLU A 74 -21.99 -9.86 21.07
C GLU A 74 -20.62 -9.44 20.54
N GLN A 75 -19.93 -10.38 19.93
CA GLN A 75 -18.73 -10.07 19.16
C GLN A 75 -19.10 -9.24 17.92
N HIS A 76 -18.36 -8.17 17.71
CA HIS A 76 -18.45 -7.32 16.52
C HIS A 76 -17.24 -7.56 15.63
N THR A 77 -17.46 -7.56 14.34
CA THR A 77 -16.40 -7.45 13.36
C THR A 77 -16.38 -6.03 12.82
N ILE A 78 -15.22 -5.40 12.84
CA ILE A 78 -14.97 -4.11 12.18
C ILE A 78 -13.92 -4.33 11.10
N LEU A 79 -14.28 -3.98 9.88
CA LEU A 79 -13.41 -3.98 8.71
C LEU A 79 -13.12 -2.54 8.31
N ALA A 80 -11.85 -2.24 8.01
CA ALA A 80 -11.43 -0.94 7.52
C ALA A 80 -10.60 -1.10 6.25
N VAL A 81 -10.85 -0.25 5.24
CA VAL A 81 -10.16 -0.31 3.96
C VAL A 81 -9.80 1.09 3.47
N TYR A 82 -8.56 1.26 3.04
CA TYR A 82 -8.03 2.42 2.35
C TYR A 82 -7.48 2.00 0.98
N PRO A 83 -7.70 2.77 -0.08
CA PRO A 83 -8.54 3.96 -0.17
C PRO A 83 -10.04 3.65 -0.04
N SER A 84 -10.84 4.65 0.34
CA SER A 84 -12.26 4.48 0.66
C SER A 84 -13.17 4.14 -0.52
N ASP A 85 -12.71 4.32 -1.73
CA ASP A 85 -13.41 3.95 -2.98
C ASP A 85 -13.17 2.50 -3.40
N THR A 86 -12.28 1.78 -2.69
CA THR A 86 -12.08 0.35 -2.91
C THR A 86 -13.39 -0.40 -2.77
N ASP A 87 -13.66 -1.29 -3.73
CA ASP A 87 -14.86 -2.12 -3.72
C ASP A 87 -14.71 -3.27 -2.73
N PHE A 88 -15.44 -3.22 -1.63
CA PHE A 88 -15.56 -4.36 -0.73
C PHE A 88 -16.98 -4.48 -0.19
N LEU A 89 -17.41 -5.71 -0.05
CA LEU A 89 -18.71 -6.07 0.49
C LEU A 89 -18.52 -7.14 1.56
N GLN A 90 -18.83 -6.78 2.81
CA GLN A 90 -18.59 -7.66 3.97
C GLN A 90 -17.13 -8.17 4.00
N GLU A 91 -16.92 -9.47 3.97
CA GLU A 91 -15.60 -10.12 4.09
C GLU A 91 -14.88 -10.36 2.76
N ASN A 92 -15.37 -9.76 1.67
CA ASN A 92 -14.79 -9.90 0.34
C ASN A 92 -14.37 -8.56 -0.23
N LEU A 93 -13.15 -8.49 -0.73
CA LEU A 93 -12.58 -7.30 -1.35
C LEU A 93 -11.94 -7.68 -2.69
N GLN A 94 -12.14 -6.83 -3.71
CA GLN A 94 -11.48 -6.94 -5.00
C GLN A 94 -10.55 -5.74 -5.19
N TYR A 95 -9.33 -6.00 -5.60
CA TYR A 95 -8.34 -4.97 -5.89
C TYR A 95 -7.87 -5.09 -7.34
N GLY A 96 -8.01 -4.02 -8.10
CA GLY A 96 -7.44 -3.86 -9.44
C GLY A 96 -6.23 -2.95 -9.39
N LEU A 97 -5.11 -3.37 -9.97
CA LEU A 97 -3.89 -2.57 -9.99
C LEU A 97 -4.08 -1.30 -10.83
N GLN A 98 -3.86 -0.13 -10.22
CA GLN A 98 -3.78 1.13 -10.92
C GLN A 98 -2.45 1.21 -11.67
N THR A 99 -2.48 1.24 -13.00
CA THR A 99 -1.27 1.22 -13.85
C THR A 99 -0.65 2.59 -14.06
N ASP A 100 -1.40 3.67 -13.96
CA ASP A 100 -0.87 5.03 -13.96
C ASP A 100 -0.72 5.52 -12.52
N GLN A 101 0.50 5.49 -12.02
CA GLN A 101 0.87 5.99 -10.70
C GLN A 101 1.83 7.19 -10.82
N SER A 102 1.78 7.94 -11.91
CA SER A 102 2.69 9.04 -12.21
C SER A 102 2.58 10.26 -11.28
N SER A 103 1.53 10.34 -10.48
CA SER A 103 1.34 11.37 -9.45
C SER A 103 1.34 10.77 -8.04
N GLU A 104 1.70 11.57 -7.04
CA GLU A 104 1.63 11.16 -5.63
C GLU A 104 0.22 10.70 -5.22
N GLY A 105 -0.82 11.37 -5.71
CA GLY A 105 -2.21 10.98 -5.45
C GLY A 105 -2.54 9.61 -6.03
N ASN A 106 -2.10 9.32 -7.26
CA ASN A 106 -2.31 8.02 -7.88
C ASN A 106 -1.51 6.92 -7.18
N LEU A 107 -0.27 7.21 -6.79
CA LEU A 107 0.56 6.28 -6.02
C LEU A 107 -0.08 5.93 -4.67
N LYS A 108 -0.59 6.93 -3.94
CA LYS A 108 -1.33 6.72 -2.69
C LYS A 108 -2.59 5.88 -2.89
N ASN A 109 -3.36 6.16 -3.92
CA ASN A 109 -4.59 5.42 -4.23
C ASN A 109 -4.33 3.97 -4.65
N ALA A 110 -3.13 3.66 -5.12
CA ALA A 110 -2.73 2.29 -5.42
C ALA A 110 -2.33 1.49 -4.16
N ASP A 111 -2.08 2.14 -3.03
CA ASP A 111 -1.67 1.50 -1.79
C ASP A 111 -2.88 0.98 -1.01
N LEU A 112 -3.21 -0.30 -1.20
CA LEU A 112 -4.29 -0.94 -0.45
C LEU A 112 -3.85 -1.21 0.99
N ILE A 113 -4.58 -0.65 1.95
CA ILE A 113 -4.36 -0.85 3.38
C ILE A 113 -5.64 -1.34 4.02
N THR A 114 -5.57 -2.43 4.76
CA THR A 114 -6.76 -3.02 5.37
C THR A 114 -6.58 -3.25 6.86
N GLY A 115 -7.67 -3.12 7.61
CA GLY A 115 -7.75 -3.42 9.03
C GLY A 115 -8.84 -4.43 9.33
N TYR A 116 -8.61 -5.17 10.40
CA TYR A 116 -9.54 -6.12 10.98
C TYR A 116 -9.52 -5.99 12.50
N TRP A 117 -10.70 -5.95 13.09
CA TRP A 117 -10.89 -6.01 14.54
C TRP A 117 -12.12 -6.88 14.85
N HIS A 118 -12.00 -7.76 15.84
CA HIS A 118 -13.07 -8.67 16.22
C HIS A 118 -13.02 -8.93 17.72
N ASP A 119 -13.99 -8.41 18.47
CA ASP A 119 -14.14 -8.64 19.92
C ASP A 119 -15.54 -8.16 20.37
N ILE A 120 -15.85 -8.37 21.66
CA ILE A 120 -16.98 -7.77 22.35
C ILE A 120 -16.63 -6.32 22.70
N PRO A 121 -17.54 -5.35 22.49
CA PRO A 121 -17.29 -3.96 22.81
C PRO A 121 -17.07 -3.75 24.31
N ARG A 122 -16.01 -3.05 24.68
CA ARG A 122 -15.67 -2.75 26.09
C ARG A 122 -15.52 -1.25 26.37
N SER A 123 -15.51 -0.44 25.32
CA SER A 123 -15.26 0.99 25.38
C SER A 123 -15.89 1.69 24.19
N TYR A 124 -16.04 3.00 24.28
CA TYR A 124 -16.33 3.86 23.13
C TYR A 124 -15.12 4.00 22.18
N TYR A 125 -13.93 3.71 22.69
CA TYR A 125 -12.68 3.83 21.94
C TYR A 125 -12.24 2.45 21.47
N VAL A 126 -11.83 2.38 20.20
CA VAL A 126 -11.24 1.19 19.61
C VAL A 126 -10.07 1.57 18.72
N ASN A 127 -8.97 0.83 18.81
CA ASN A 127 -7.88 0.92 17.85
C ASN A 127 -7.96 -0.26 16.88
N ILE A 128 -7.96 0.03 15.59
CA ILE A 128 -8.02 -0.95 14.52
C ILE A 128 -6.64 -1.00 13.87
N PRO A 129 -5.91 -2.11 14.03
CA PRO A 129 -4.61 -2.28 13.37
C PRO A 129 -4.81 -2.41 11.86
N MET A 130 -3.99 -1.67 11.10
CA MET A 130 -4.01 -1.64 9.64
C MET A 130 -2.69 -2.18 9.10
N LYS A 131 -2.75 -2.83 7.93
CA LYS A 131 -1.57 -3.37 7.23
C LYS A 131 -1.58 -2.98 5.76
N HIS A 132 -0.42 -2.63 5.21
CA HIS A 132 -0.21 -2.55 3.78
C HIS A 132 -0.36 -3.93 3.13
N ARG A 133 -1.08 -4.02 2.03
CA ARG A 133 -1.36 -5.29 1.33
C ARG A 133 -0.60 -5.42 0.01
N MET A 134 -0.01 -4.34 -0.44
CA MET A 134 0.79 -4.30 -1.67
C MET A 134 2.27 -4.30 -1.35
N SER A 135 3.12 -4.33 -2.38
CA SER A 135 4.56 -4.12 -2.25
C SER A 135 4.91 -2.74 -2.80
N LEU A 136 5.81 -2.03 -2.13
CA LEU A 136 6.36 -0.75 -2.59
C LEU A 136 7.73 -0.98 -3.23
N VAL A 137 7.89 -0.58 -4.49
CA VAL A 137 9.18 -0.59 -5.19
C VAL A 137 9.67 0.83 -5.37
N THR A 138 10.91 1.10 -4.96
CA THR A 138 11.57 2.39 -5.15
C THR A 138 12.87 2.20 -5.93
N ILE A 139 13.03 2.95 -7.01
CA ILE A 139 14.21 2.95 -7.87
C ILE A 139 14.93 4.28 -7.69
N PHE A 140 16.17 4.24 -7.19
CA PHE A 140 17.06 5.39 -7.18
C PHE A 140 17.92 5.38 -8.43
N TYR A 141 17.83 6.45 -9.22
CA TYR A 141 18.74 6.66 -10.32
C TYR A 141 19.99 7.38 -9.82
N GLU A 142 21.14 6.72 -9.90
CA GLU A 142 22.42 7.29 -9.53
C GLU A 142 23.16 7.72 -10.81
N ILE A 143 23.63 8.99 -10.83
CA ILE A 143 24.46 9.50 -11.93
C ILE A 143 25.77 8.73 -11.92
N GLY A 144 26.04 7.98 -12.98
CA GLY A 144 27.27 7.25 -13.15
C GLY A 144 28.36 8.09 -13.81
N GLU A 145 29.56 7.52 -13.89
CA GLU A 145 30.76 8.16 -14.49
C GLU A 145 30.54 8.61 -15.95
N TYR A 146 29.59 7.96 -16.63
CA TYR A 146 29.32 8.21 -18.07
C TYR A 146 28.09 9.11 -18.30
N ASP A 147 27.46 9.59 -17.23
CA ASP A 147 26.29 10.44 -17.35
C ASP A 147 26.64 11.93 -17.35
N HIS A 148 25.98 12.68 -18.22
CA HIS A 148 26.00 14.12 -18.12
C HIS A 148 24.98 14.59 -17.08
N PRO A 149 25.30 15.61 -16.26
CA PRO A 149 24.44 16.03 -15.13
C PRO A 149 23.04 16.51 -15.51
N ASN A 150 22.77 16.74 -16.79
CA ASN A 150 21.48 17.24 -17.27
C ASN A 150 20.62 16.19 -17.99
N LYS A 151 20.97 14.92 -17.88
CA LYS A 151 20.23 13.85 -18.56
C LYS A 151 19.23 13.21 -17.62
N ASP A 152 17.96 13.30 -17.98
CA ASP A 152 16.85 12.84 -17.17
C ASP A 152 16.33 11.50 -17.66
N ILE A 153 16.07 10.61 -16.69
CA ILE A 153 15.19 9.46 -16.91
C ILE A 153 13.77 9.98 -17.09
N SER A 154 13.09 9.48 -18.09
CA SER A 154 11.68 9.71 -18.32
C SER A 154 10.95 8.40 -18.60
N ASN A 155 9.61 8.43 -18.44
CA ASN A 155 8.76 7.28 -18.75
C ASN A 155 9.21 5.99 -18.03
N LEU A 156 9.48 6.04 -16.72
CA LEU A 156 9.87 4.86 -15.98
C LEU A 156 8.66 4.01 -15.63
N TRP A 157 8.71 2.74 -16.03
CA TRP A 157 7.71 1.72 -15.80
C TRP A 157 8.31 0.59 -14.98
N ILE A 158 7.56 0.10 -13.99
CA ILE A 158 7.94 -1.01 -13.12
C ILE A 158 6.96 -2.16 -13.38
N CYS A 159 7.46 -3.38 -13.52
CA CYS A 159 6.63 -4.55 -13.73
C CYS A 159 6.07 -5.07 -12.41
N SER A 160 4.75 -5.11 -12.29
CA SER A 160 4.04 -5.85 -11.24
C SER A 160 3.88 -7.32 -11.64
N PRO A 161 4.12 -8.28 -10.73
CA PRO A 161 3.90 -9.71 -11.01
C PRO A 161 2.45 -10.06 -11.37
N CYS A 162 1.51 -9.31 -10.83
CA CYS A 162 0.07 -9.54 -10.98
C CYS A 162 -0.65 -8.21 -11.30
N ASN A 163 -1.82 -8.29 -11.94
CA ASN A 163 -2.64 -7.14 -12.29
C ASN A 163 -3.77 -6.83 -11.29
N GLY A 164 -3.87 -7.60 -10.21
CA GLY A 164 -4.87 -7.42 -9.17
C GLY A 164 -4.81 -8.52 -8.13
N ALA A 165 -5.73 -8.49 -7.19
CA ALA A 165 -5.90 -9.50 -6.14
C ALA A 165 -7.34 -9.52 -5.64
N SER A 166 -7.77 -10.65 -5.10
CA SER A 166 -8.96 -10.74 -4.25
C SER A 166 -8.55 -11.01 -2.81
N PHE A 167 -9.37 -10.57 -1.88
CA PHE A 167 -9.13 -10.75 -0.45
C PHE A 167 -10.38 -11.31 0.21
N ARG A 168 -10.17 -12.13 1.23
CA ARG A 168 -11.21 -12.65 2.11
C ARG A 168 -10.71 -12.68 3.54
N ILE A 169 -11.63 -12.63 4.50
CA ILE A 169 -11.28 -12.81 5.92
C ILE A 169 -11.07 -14.30 6.19
N SER A 170 -9.97 -14.62 6.83
CA SER A 170 -9.65 -15.94 7.37
C SER A 170 -8.61 -15.81 8.48
N ASN A 171 -8.80 -16.56 9.60
CA ASN A 171 -7.89 -16.52 10.74
C ASN A 171 -7.65 -15.10 11.29
N ASP A 172 -8.72 -14.33 11.44
CA ASP A 172 -8.71 -12.97 11.97
C ASP A 172 -7.83 -11.96 11.17
N ASP A 173 -7.66 -12.21 9.88
CA ASP A 173 -6.97 -11.30 8.96
C ASP A 173 -7.52 -11.39 7.53
N TRP A 174 -7.19 -10.39 6.72
CA TRP A 174 -7.40 -10.39 5.29
C TRP A 174 -6.36 -11.25 4.60
N ILE A 175 -6.79 -12.26 3.87
CA ILE A 175 -5.93 -13.17 3.11
C ILE A 175 -6.04 -12.87 1.63
N MET A 176 -4.89 -12.57 1.01
CA MET A 176 -4.77 -12.27 -0.41
C MET A 176 -4.77 -13.53 -1.27
N ASP A 177 -5.46 -13.48 -2.41
CA ASP A 177 -5.43 -14.46 -3.47
C ASP A 177 -5.20 -13.79 -4.82
N THR A 178 -4.08 -14.09 -5.46
CA THR A 178 -3.71 -13.59 -6.80
C THR A 178 -3.87 -14.64 -7.89
N SER A 179 -4.48 -15.81 -7.61
CA SER A 179 -4.54 -16.94 -8.54
C SER A 179 -5.16 -16.61 -9.90
N ASN A 180 -6.14 -15.68 -9.92
CA ASN A 180 -6.84 -15.23 -11.11
C ASN A 180 -6.23 -13.97 -11.76
N TYR A 181 -5.11 -13.45 -11.23
CA TYR A 181 -4.54 -12.15 -11.60
C TYR A 181 -3.07 -12.24 -12.02
N LYS A 182 -2.59 -13.44 -12.40
CA LYS A 182 -1.17 -13.74 -12.71
C LYS A 182 -0.74 -13.19 -14.09
N GLU A 183 -1.12 -11.97 -14.40
CA GLU A 183 -0.69 -11.27 -15.60
C GLU A 183 0.31 -10.18 -15.23
N PRO A 184 1.60 -10.31 -15.58
CA PRO A 184 2.58 -9.27 -15.36
C PRO A 184 2.18 -7.97 -16.05
N THR A 185 2.16 -6.88 -15.31
CA THR A 185 1.61 -5.60 -15.78
C THR A 185 2.59 -4.46 -15.48
N LEU A 186 2.86 -3.63 -16.48
CA LEU A 186 3.69 -2.44 -16.31
C LEU A 186 2.91 -1.32 -15.62
N VAL A 187 3.54 -0.74 -14.61
CA VAL A 187 3.04 0.40 -13.82
C VAL A 187 3.90 1.62 -14.11
N TYR A 188 3.28 2.72 -14.50
CA TYR A 188 3.97 3.99 -14.69
C TYR A 188 4.26 4.61 -13.32
N ALA A 189 5.56 4.69 -12.97
CA ALA A 189 6.01 5.05 -11.64
C ALA A 189 5.90 6.56 -11.38
N CYS A 190 5.66 6.91 -10.11
CA CYS A 190 5.73 8.28 -9.62
C CYS A 190 7.19 8.70 -9.46
N GLN A 191 7.55 9.88 -9.97
CA GLN A 191 8.83 10.48 -9.62
C GLN A 191 8.73 11.09 -8.22
N THR A 192 9.57 10.59 -7.32
CA THR A 192 9.57 10.94 -5.90
C THR A 192 10.97 11.40 -5.49
N GLY A 193 11.10 12.56 -4.88
CA GLY A 193 12.37 13.07 -4.37
C GLY A 193 12.50 14.57 -4.53
N ASP A 194 12.72 15.26 -3.41
CA ASP A 194 12.81 16.73 -3.31
C ASP A 194 14.23 17.27 -3.52
N ASP A 195 15.24 16.41 -3.62
CA ASP A 195 16.66 16.76 -3.52
C ASP A 195 17.41 16.83 -4.86
N GLY A 196 16.67 16.93 -5.98
CA GLY A 196 17.27 16.82 -7.31
C GLY A 196 17.80 15.41 -7.61
N GLY A 197 17.70 14.50 -6.66
CA GLY A 197 17.87 13.07 -6.82
C GLY A 197 16.67 12.50 -7.57
N LYS A 198 16.91 11.50 -8.39
CA LYS A 198 15.88 10.91 -9.22
C LYS A 198 15.50 9.59 -8.61
N SER A 199 14.44 9.63 -7.80
CA SER A 199 13.79 8.42 -7.31
C SER A 199 12.42 8.26 -7.97
N PHE A 200 12.06 7.01 -8.22
CA PHE A 200 10.77 6.63 -8.79
C PHE A 200 10.18 5.54 -7.93
N SER A 201 8.91 5.65 -7.62
CA SER A 201 8.22 4.67 -6.80
C SER A 201 6.94 4.19 -7.45
N ALA A 202 6.62 2.92 -7.23
CA ALA A 202 5.35 2.34 -7.61
C ALA A 202 4.90 1.29 -6.59
N ILE A 203 3.60 1.20 -6.43
CA ILE A 203 2.92 0.10 -5.74
C ILE A 203 2.68 -1.01 -6.76
N ILE A 204 3.06 -2.22 -6.40
CA ILE A 204 2.86 -3.42 -7.21
C ILE A 204 2.12 -4.49 -6.41
N VAL A 205 1.41 -5.37 -7.10
CA VAL A 205 0.75 -6.51 -6.45
C VAL A 205 1.79 -7.58 -6.12
N PRO A 206 1.81 -8.11 -4.89
CA PRO A 206 2.69 -9.20 -4.49
C PRO A 206 2.67 -10.41 -5.43
N GLY A 207 3.81 -11.06 -5.57
CA GLY A 207 4.00 -12.23 -6.45
C GLY A 207 5.44 -12.37 -6.88
N SER A 208 5.73 -13.34 -7.74
CA SER A 208 7.08 -13.65 -8.20
C SER A 208 7.35 -13.13 -9.61
N LEU A 209 8.53 -12.54 -9.82
CA LEU A 209 9.07 -12.28 -11.16
C LEU A 209 10.36 -13.07 -11.39
N ASP A 210 10.42 -13.72 -12.55
CA ASP A 210 11.61 -14.43 -13.00
C ASP A 210 12.61 -13.49 -13.69
N THR A 211 13.86 -13.94 -13.82
CA THR A 211 14.93 -13.21 -14.54
C THR A 211 14.66 -13.02 -16.04
N SER A 212 13.68 -13.72 -16.60
CA SER A 212 13.23 -13.54 -17.98
C SER A 212 12.31 -12.33 -18.15
N ALA A 213 11.63 -11.88 -17.09
CA ALA A 213 10.68 -10.77 -17.15
C ALA A 213 11.40 -9.43 -17.30
N ASP A 214 10.78 -8.53 -18.08
CA ASP A 214 11.20 -7.15 -18.19
C ASP A 214 10.74 -6.38 -16.94
N PHE A 215 11.67 -6.16 -15.99
CA PHE A 215 11.33 -5.56 -14.70
C PHE A 215 11.17 -4.05 -14.78
N LEU A 216 12.10 -3.37 -15.47
CA LEU A 216 12.00 -1.92 -15.69
C LEU A 216 12.01 -1.59 -17.16
N LYS A 217 11.24 -0.56 -17.55
CA LYS A 217 11.35 0.11 -18.85
C LYS A 217 11.41 1.62 -18.64
N PHE A 218 12.31 2.30 -19.30
CA PHE A 218 12.46 3.75 -19.20
C PHE A 218 13.20 4.32 -20.40
N THR A 219 13.10 5.63 -20.58
CA THR A 219 13.86 6.38 -21.58
C THR A 219 14.95 7.19 -20.89
N LEU A 220 16.17 7.10 -21.37
CA LEU A 220 17.32 7.90 -20.94
C LEU A 220 18.04 8.44 -22.17
N ASP A 221 18.23 9.75 -22.24
CA ASP A 221 18.88 10.41 -23.37
C ASP A 221 18.21 10.14 -24.74
N GLY A 222 16.88 9.93 -24.74
CA GLY A 222 16.14 9.59 -25.95
C GLY A 222 16.30 8.14 -26.41
N HIS A 223 16.94 7.29 -25.61
CA HIS A 223 17.07 5.86 -25.85
C HIS A 223 16.24 5.07 -24.85
N ASP A 224 15.57 4.05 -25.33
CA ASP A 224 14.76 3.16 -24.51
C ASP A 224 15.62 2.04 -23.93
N TYR A 225 15.46 1.80 -22.65
CA TYR A 225 16.13 0.76 -21.90
C TYR A 225 15.10 -0.22 -21.29
N THR A 226 15.49 -1.48 -21.27
CA THR A 226 14.78 -2.54 -20.56
C THR A 226 15.77 -3.23 -19.62
N VAL A 227 15.39 -3.36 -18.36
CA VAL A 227 16.23 -3.99 -17.33
C VAL A 227 15.49 -5.16 -16.72
N LYS A 228 16.20 -6.26 -16.54
CA LYS A 228 15.71 -7.49 -15.92
C LYS A 228 16.27 -7.64 -14.51
N LEU A 229 15.57 -8.39 -13.67
CA LEU A 229 16.09 -8.80 -12.37
C LEU A 229 17.28 -9.75 -12.55
N LYS A 230 18.27 -9.67 -11.67
CA LYS A 230 19.45 -10.56 -11.68
C LYS A 230 19.11 -11.95 -11.15
N GLN A 231 18.11 -12.05 -10.30
CA GLN A 231 17.60 -13.29 -9.71
C GLN A 231 16.07 -13.25 -9.64
N LYS A 232 15.44 -14.42 -9.53
CA LYS A 232 14.02 -14.50 -9.25
C LYS A 232 13.74 -13.77 -7.94
N THR A 233 12.75 -12.91 -7.94
CA THR A 233 12.37 -12.11 -6.76
C THR A 233 10.91 -12.36 -6.43
N ASP A 234 10.65 -12.67 -5.17
CA ASP A 234 9.31 -12.77 -4.59
C ASP A 234 8.99 -11.44 -3.90
N PHE A 235 8.06 -10.69 -4.47
CA PHE A 235 7.55 -9.47 -3.87
C PHE A 235 6.46 -9.83 -2.86
N LEU A 236 6.69 -9.48 -1.60
CA LEU A 236 5.84 -9.85 -0.47
C LEU A 236 4.90 -8.72 -0.07
N GLU A 237 3.76 -9.09 0.50
CA GLU A 237 2.78 -8.17 1.06
C GLU A 237 3.39 -7.31 2.17
N GLY A 238 3.17 -6.00 2.12
CA GLY A 238 3.66 -5.06 3.13
C GLY A 238 5.18 -4.79 3.09
N HIS A 239 5.90 -5.28 2.06
CA HIS A 239 7.35 -5.11 1.94
C HIS A 239 7.72 -3.98 0.99
N ARG A 240 8.87 -3.37 1.28
CA ARG A 240 9.50 -2.36 0.44
C ARG A 240 10.77 -2.90 -0.19
N TYR A 241 10.91 -2.69 -1.50
CA TYR A 241 12.07 -3.10 -2.30
C TYR A 241 12.74 -1.86 -2.86
N ILE A 242 14.04 -1.71 -2.59
CA ILE A 242 14.81 -0.53 -2.99
C ILE A 242 15.94 -0.97 -3.91
N TYR A 243 15.99 -0.35 -5.07
CA TYR A 243 17.02 -0.59 -6.07
C TYR A 243 17.76 0.69 -6.45
N SER A 244 19.04 0.55 -6.79
CA SER A 244 19.83 1.58 -7.46
C SER A 244 19.96 1.23 -8.93
N LEU A 245 19.68 2.19 -9.80
CA LEU A 245 19.87 2.11 -11.24
C LEU A 245 21.02 3.03 -11.62
N LYS A 246 22.08 2.45 -12.21
CA LYS A 246 23.30 3.16 -12.64
C LYS A 246 23.56 2.95 -14.11
N LYS A 247 24.02 3.99 -14.80
CA LYS A 247 24.62 3.87 -16.12
C LYS A 247 26.11 3.56 -15.96
N ILE A 248 26.53 2.38 -16.44
CA ILE A 248 27.90 1.88 -16.26
C ILE A 248 28.69 1.81 -17.58
N GLY A 249 28.18 2.40 -18.63
CA GLY A 249 28.78 2.45 -19.95
C GLY A 249 27.92 3.20 -20.94
N ARG A 250 28.36 3.31 -22.17
CA ARG A 250 27.69 4.12 -23.20
C ARG A 250 26.23 3.68 -23.40
N ASP A 251 25.98 2.37 -23.39
CA ASP A 251 24.67 1.77 -23.66
C ASP A 251 24.30 0.70 -22.60
N LYS A 252 24.91 0.77 -21.41
CA LYS A 252 24.73 -0.24 -20.36
C LYS A 252 24.29 0.40 -19.07
N VAL A 253 23.20 -0.14 -18.50
CA VAL A 253 22.69 0.19 -17.17
C VAL A 253 22.77 -1.01 -16.26
N GLU A 254 22.94 -0.77 -14.98
CA GLU A 254 22.99 -1.80 -13.94
C GLU A 254 21.95 -1.52 -12.88
N LEU A 255 21.24 -2.58 -12.48
CA LEU A 255 20.33 -2.59 -11.33
C LEU A 255 21.01 -3.34 -10.17
N ALA A 256 21.05 -2.71 -9.01
CA ALA A 256 21.55 -3.31 -7.77
C ALA A 256 20.52 -3.11 -6.65
N VAL A 257 20.40 -4.11 -5.78
CA VAL A 257 19.60 -3.99 -4.55
C VAL A 257 20.27 -2.94 -3.65
N ARG A 258 19.47 -2.05 -3.07
CA ARG A 258 19.94 -1.03 -2.14
C ARG A 258 19.11 -1.08 -0.88
N ASN A 259 19.71 -1.56 0.21
CA ASN A 259 19.11 -1.47 1.53
C ASN A 259 19.35 -0.10 2.13
N GLN A 260 18.32 0.71 2.27
CA GLN A 260 18.38 1.97 3.02
C GLN A 260 17.08 2.19 3.79
N GLY A 261 17.15 1.97 5.09
CA GLY A 261 16.17 2.44 6.07
C GLY A 261 14.85 1.67 6.10
N VAL A 262 14.34 1.53 7.31
CA VAL A 262 12.99 1.02 7.58
C VAL A 262 12.01 2.16 7.37
N LEU A 263 11.03 2.02 6.48
CA LEU A 263 9.84 2.86 6.54
C LEU A 263 8.87 2.23 7.54
N PRO A 264 8.40 2.97 8.54
CA PRO A 264 7.39 2.47 9.47
C PRO A 264 6.15 1.96 8.73
N GLY A 265 5.71 0.74 9.09
CA GLY A 265 4.57 0.08 8.45
C GLY A 265 4.87 -0.75 7.21
N TRP A 266 6.07 -0.58 6.64
CA TRP A 266 6.60 -1.47 5.60
C TRP A 266 7.72 -2.34 6.18
N GLU A 267 7.73 -3.60 5.83
CA GLU A 267 8.87 -4.48 6.10
C GLU A 267 9.91 -4.32 4.99
N ASN A 268 11.18 -4.38 5.33
CA ASN A 268 12.23 -4.35 4.32
C ASN A 268 12.54 -5.79 3.86
N GLU A 269 12.95 -5.91 2.60
CA GLU A 269 13.59 -7.14 2.15
C GLU A 269 14.84 -7.37 2.99
N GLU A 270 14.94 -8.52 3.65
CA GLU A 270 16.18 -8.96 4.30
C GLU A 270 17.24 -9.22 3.22
N GLU A 271 18.49 -8.85 3.48
CA GLU A 271 19.60 -9.16 2.58
C GLU A 271 19.68 -10.70 2.39
N LEU A 272 19.44 -11.15 1.18
CA LEU A 272 19.65 -12.54 0.76
C LEU A 272 21.10 -12.73 0.30
#